data_af5c93a84576733872b3c5e8f8708ddb
#
_entry.id   af5c93a84576733872b3c5e8f8708ddb
#
_cell.length_a   1.000
_cell.length_b   1.000
_cell.length_c   1.000
_cell.angle_alpha   90.00
_cell.angle_beta   90.00
_cell.angle_gamma   90.00
#
_symmetry.space_group_name_H-M   'P 1'
#
loop_
_entity.id
_entity.type
_entity.pdbx_description
1 polymer ?
#
loop_
_entity_poly.entity_id
_entity_poly.type
_entity_poly.pdbx_seq_one_letter_code
_entity_poly.pdbx_strand_id
1 'polypeptide(L)'
;MTAGELIKLIPSKIFQELAVETKVDTQVKKLSGELMFKLILFSMLGSEKLSLRVMESFLQSAKFRSFCKYDLLEGKYNSIRDRICSINAEYFEKLFEIIFSIYNKELKEEKALSKADSTYVALSAKLFSHGMQNGDNDRRFVKYSVNLKGSIPCSVKVFTAQSYISEGLALTELIKDTDCLEDNIVVFDRGIQSRSSFESFTDSGKWFITRSKLDIRCKVCETNNIAEK
;
A
#
# COMPACT_ATOMS: atom_id res chain seq x y z
N MET A 1 -11.68 -16.38 3.54
CA MET A 1 -11.39 -15.53 4.72
C MET A 1 -12.33 -14.35 4.68
N THR A 2 -13.09 -14.11 5.73
CA THR A 2 -14.04 -12.99 5.84
C THR A 2 -13.35 -11.77 6.46
N ALA A 3 -13.89 -10.57 6.26
CA ALA A 3 -13.40 -9.35 6.93
C ALA A 3 -13.33 -9.50 8.46
N GLY A 4 -14.28 -10.25 9.02
CA GLY A 4 -14.33 -10.52 10.46
C GLY A 4 -13.18 -11.42 10.95
N GLU A 5 -12.74 -12.36 10.14
CA GLU A 5 -11.58 -13.20 10.45
C GLU A 5 -10.28 -12.42 10.37
N LEU A 6 -10.14 -11.58 9.34
CA LEU A 6 -8.96 -10.70 9.19
C LEU A 6 -8.81 -9.75 10.39
N ILE A 7 -9.89 -9.07 10.78
CA ILE A 7 -9.81 -8.08 11.88
C ILE A 7 -9.56 -8.74 13.23
N LYS A 8 -10.05 -9.98 13.45
CA LYS A 8 -9.76 -10.72 14.70
C LYS A 8 -8.28 -11.00 14.91
N LEU A 9 -7.48 -11.02 13.84
CA LEU A 9 -6.04 -11.20 13.92
C LEU A 9 -5.31 -9.94 14.41
N ILE A 10 -5.99 -8.77 14.37
CA ILE A 10 -5.41 -7.51 14.83
C ILE A 10 -5.82 -7.31 16.29
N PRO A 11 -4.91 -7.36 17.27
CA PRO A 11 -5.23 -7.11 18.66
C PRO A 11 -5.80 -5.70 18.84
N SER A 12 -6.90 -5.57 19.57
CA SER A 12 -7.57 -4.27 19.80
C SER A 12 -6.63 -3.21 20.41
N LYS A 13 -5.63 -3.65 21.18
CA LYS A 13 -4.63 -2.80 21.79
C LYS A 13 -3.84 -2.00 20.75
N ILE A 14 -3.53 -2.61 19.58
CA ILE A 14 -2.77 -1.97 18.51
C ILE A 14 -3.48 -0.72 17.99
N PHE A 15 -4.80 -0.78 17.80
CA PHE A 15 -5.57 0.38 17.35
C PHE A 15 -5.48 1.55 18.33
N GLN A 16 -5.49 1.27 19.63
CA GLN A 16 -5.39 2.29 20.68
C GLN A 16 -3.98 2.88 20.77
N GLU A 17 -2.95 2.03 20.74
CA GLU A 17 -1.55 2.47 20.77
C GLU A 17 -1.24 3.37 19.57
N LEU A 18 -1.62 2.96 18.37
CA LEU A 18 -1.46 3.77 17.16
C LEU A 18 -2.28 5.07 17.19
N ALA A 19 -3.48 5.04 17.79
CA ALA A 19 -4.29 6.24 17.89
C ALA A 19 -3.63 7.30 18.78
N VAL A 20 -2.95 6.89 19.85
CA VAL A 20 -2.19 7.78 20.71
C VAL A 20 -0.92 8.29 20.01
N GLU A 21 -0.17 7.40 19.37
CA GLU A 21 1.09 7.72 18.71
C GLU A 21 0.89 8.70 17.54
N THR A 22 -0.06 8.42 16.67
CA THR A 22 -0.34 9.24 15.47
C THR A 22 -1.27 10.41 15.75
N LYS A 23 -1.81 10.50 16.96
CA LYS A 23 -2.84 11.49 17.37
C LYS A 23 -4.05 11.50 16.43
N VAL A 24 -4.34 10.38 15.77
CA VAL A 24 -5.40 10.27 14.77
C VAL A 24 -6.77 10.64 15.32
N ASP A 25 -7.02 10.37 16.58
CA ASP A 25 -8.33 10.60 17.23
C ASP A 25 -8.39 11.90 18.07
N THR A 26 -7.38 12.76 17.96
CA THR A 26 -7.40 14.05 18.67
C THR A 26 -8.59 14.88 18.22
N GLN A 27 -9.45 15.28 19.19
CA GLN A 27 -10.71 16.03 18.98
C GLN A 27 -11.80 15.28 18.16
N VAL A 28 -11.65 13.98 17.92
CA VAL A 28 -12.62 13.17 17.20
C VAL A 28 -13.68 12.61 18.15
N LYS A 29 -14.97 12.85 17.83
CA LYS A 29 -16.08 12.42 18.69
C LYS A 29 -16.76 11.11 18.26
N LYS A 30 -16.83 10.82 16.96
CA LYS A 30 -17.68 9.72 16.45
C LYS A 30 -16.95 8.73 15.52
N LEU A 31 -16.09 9.21 14.65
CA LEU A 31 -15.44 8.39 13.62
C LEU A 31 -13.95 8.21 13.94
N SER A 32 -13.64 7.38 14.93
CA SER A 32 -12.26 7.07 15.32
C SER A 32 -11.47 6.42 14.18
N GLY A 33 -10.15 6.43 14.27
CA GLY A 33 -9.26 5.76 13.30
C GLY A 33 -9.60 4.28 13.16
N GLU A 34 -9.81 3.58 14.27
CA GLU A 34 -10.24 2.18 14.27
C GLU A 34 -11.58 1.98 13.53
N LEU A 35 -12.56 2.82 13.83
CA LEU A 35 -13.88 2.72 13.19
C LEU A 35 -13.78 3.01 11.69
N MET A 36 -13.01 4.03 11.30
CA MET A 36 -12.78 4.34 9.89
C MET A 36 -12.08 3.21 9.15
N PHE A 37 -11.05 2.61 9.75
CA PHE A 37 -10.40 1.43 9.19
C PHE A 37 -11.38 0.29 8.95
N LYS A 38 -12.16 -0.07 9.98
CA LYS A 38 -13.17 -1.13 9.89
C LYS A 38 -14.24 -0.83 8.84
N LEU A 39 -14.70 0.43 8.77
CA LEU A 39 -15.71 0.86 7.80
C LEU A 39 -15.19 0.79 6.36
N ILE A 40 -13.99 1.28 6.10
CA ILE A 40 -13.35 1.20 4.78
C ILE A 40 -13.20 -0.27 4.37
N LEU A 41 -12.58 -1.09 5.20
CA LEU A 41 -12.36 -2.51 4.90
C LEU A 41 -13.68 -3.26 4.67
N PHE A 42 -14.67 -3.07 5.54
CA PHE A 42 -15.98 -3.73 5.40
C PHE A 42 -16.69 -3.29 4.11
N SER A 43 -16.59 -2.02 3.76
CA SER A 43 -17.21 -1.48 2.55
C SER A 43 -16.51 -1.97 1.27
N MET A 44 -15.18 -2.07 1.27
CA MET A 44 -14.42 -2.61 0.14
C MET A 44 -14.71 -4.09 -0.10
N LEU A 45 -14.92 -4.88 0.95
CA LEU A 45 -15.22 -6.30 0.84
C LEU A 45 -16.71 -6.58 0.57
N GLY A 46 -17.57 -5.65 0.92
CA GLY A 46 -19.04 -5.80 0.80
C GLY A 46 -19.64 -5.19 -0.46
N SER A 47 -18.87 -4.46 -1.28
CA SER A 47 -19.40 -3.77 -2.46
C SER A 47 -18.38 -3.68 -3.58
N GLU A 48 -18.79 -3.94 -4.82
CA GLU A 48 -17.95 -3.76 -6.00
C GLU A 48 -17.64 -2.28 -6.31
N LYS A 49 -18.53 -1.38 -5.90
CA LYS A 49 -18.39 0.07 -6.12
C LYS A 49 -18.43 0.81 -4.78
N LEU A 50 -17.25 1.23 -4.34
CA LEU A 50 -17.13 2.03 -3.13
C LEU A 50 -17.58 3.47 -3.39
N SER A 51 -18.50 3.97 -2.57
CA SER A 51 -18.89 5.38 -2.50
C SER A 51 -19.20 5.79 -1.08
N LEU A 52 -19.18 7.10 -0.81
CA LEU A 52 -19.51 7.63 0.53
C LEU A 52 -20.93 7.26 0.98
N ARG A 53 -21.88 7.15 0.04
CA ARG A 53 -23.25 6.72 0.35
C ARG A 53 -23.33 5.22 0.67
N VAL A 54 -22.55 4.42 -0.01
CA VAL A 54 -22.41 2.98 0.30
C VAL A 54 -21.79 2.82 1.69
N MET A 55 -20.75 3.59 2.01
CA MET A 55 -20.14 3.58 3.35
C MET A 55 -21.15 4.01 4.43
N GLU A 56 -21.98 5.04 4.18
CA GLU A 56 -23.04 5.45 5.09
C GLU A 56 -24.05 4.31 5.32
N SER A 57 -24.51 3.65 4.26
CA SER A 57 -25.44 2.52 4.39
C SER A 57 -24.84 1.35 5.18
N PHE A 58 -23.57 1.06 5.00
CA PHE A 58 -22.88 0.05 5.80
C PHE A 58 -22.73 0.47 7.27
N LEU A 59 -22.34 1.73 7.53
CA LEU A 59 -22.21 2.26 8.89
C LEU A 59 -23.51 2.09 9.69
N GLN A 60 -24.65 2.27 9.03
CA GLN A 60 -25.98 2.14 9.63
C GLN A 60 -26.49 0.70 9.67
N SER A 61 -25.83 -0.24 9.01
CA SER A 61 -26.29 -1.63 8.89
C SER A 61 -26.10 -2.42 10.20
N ALA A 62 -27.07 -3.30 10.49
CA ALA A 62 -26.98 -4.21 11.64
C ALA A 62 -25.74 -5.15 11.56
N LYS A 63 -25.36 -5.56 10.33
CA LYS A 63 -24.18 -6.39 10.08
C LYS A 63 -22.90 -5.69 10.52
N PHE A 64 -22.73 -4.41 10.16
CA PHE A 64 -21.55 -3.65 10.52
C PHE A 64 -21.51 -3.35 12.02
N ARG A 65 -22.64 -3.02 12.65
CA ARG A 65 -22.74 -2.82 14.10
C ARG A 65 -22.32 -4.08 14.88
N SER A 66 -22.86 -5.22 14.50
CA SER A 66 -22.47 -6.52 15.09
C SER A 66 -20.96 -6.82 14.88
N PHE A 67 -20.42 -6.48 13.72
CA PHE A 67 -19.01 -6.63 13.39
C PHE A 67 -18.10 -5.74 14.26
N CYS A 68 -18.48 -4.49 14.48
CA CYS A 68 -17.71 -3.54 15.30
C CYS A 68 -17.96 -3.68 16.80
N LYS A 69 -19.00 -4.39 17.22
CA LYS A 69 -19.50 -4.45 18.62
C LYS A 69 -19.86 -3.07 19.19
N TYR A 70 -20.44 -2.22 18.37
CA TYR A 70 -20.95 -0.89 18.78
C TYR A 70 -22.47 -0.86 18.66
N ASP A 71 -23.15 -0.37 19.70
CA ASP A 71 -24.61 -0.35 19.76
C ASP A 71 -25.23 0.77 18.90
N LEU A 72 -24.59 1.92 18.82
CA LEU A 72 -25.05 3.06 18.05
C LEU A 72 -23.90 3.69 17.26
N LEU A 73 -24.02 3.59 15.93
CA LEU A 73 -23.10 4.25 15.00
C LEU A 73 -23.93 5.22 14.14
N GLU A 74 -23.75 6.50 14.38
CA GLU A 74 -24.37 7.56 13.61
C GLU A 74 -23.31 8.33 12.82
N GLY A 75 -23.51 8.44 11.54
CA GLY A 75 -22.68 9.24 10.66
C GLY A 75 -23.33 9.34 9.29
N LYS A 76 -23.36 10.54 8.74
CA LYS A 76 -23.79 10.80 7.37
C LYS A 76 -22.57 10.79 6.44
N TYR A 77 -22.80 10.59 5.15
CA TYR A 77 -21.75 10.58 4.13
C TYR A 77 -20.84 11.82 4.17
N ASN A 78 -21.39 13.00 4.55
CA ASN A 78 -20.57 14.21 4.72
C ASN A 78 -19.57 14.08 5.86
N SER A 79 -19.98 13.54 7.01
CA SER A 79 -19.06 13.31 8.14
C SER A 79 -17.97 12.29 7.80
N ILE A 80 -18.34 11.26 7.04
CA ILE A 80 -17.37 10.26 6.54
C ILE A 80 -16.37 10.93 5.58
N ARG A 81 -16.86 11.77 4.65
CA ARG A 81 -16.00 12.54 3.73
C ARG A 81 -15.02 13.42 4.50
N ASP A 82 -15.54 14.23 5.42
CA ASP A 82 -14.73 15.19 6.17
C ASP A 82 -13.68 14.45 7.01
N ARG A 83 -14.06 13.29 7.55
CA ARG A 83 -13.11 12.46 8.28
C ARG A 83 -12.04 11.84 7.38
N ILE A 84 -12.37 11.32 6.22
CA ILE A 84 -11.39 10.81 5.24
C ILE A 84 -10.41 11.91 4.82
N CYS A 85 -10.87 13.13 4.63
CA CYS A 85 -10.02 14.26 4.26
C CYS A 85 -9.11 14.76 5.40
N SER A 86 -9.48 14.51 6.66
CA SER A 86 -8.75 15.02 7.84
C SER A 86 -7.97 13.96 8.62
N ILE A 87 -8.20 12.68 8.35
CA ILE A 87 -7.57 11.59 9.07
C ILE A 87 -6.06 11.52 8.75
N ASN A 88 -5.24 11.32 9.78
CA ASN A 88 -3.81 11.17 9.58
C ASN A 88 -3.50 9.86 8.85
N ALA A 89 -2.90 9.95 7.66
CA ALA A 89 -2.55 8.79 6.83
C ALA A 89 -1.52 7.87 7.50
N GLU A 90 -0.60 8.44 8.29
CA GLU A 90 0.41 7.71 9.04
C GLU A 90 -0.17 6.60 9.93
N TYR A 91 -1.39 6.80 10.45
CA TYR A 91 -2.10 5.77 11.21
C TYR A 91 -2.33 4.49 10.38
N PHE A 92 -2.71 4.64 9.12
CA PHE A 92 -2.94 3.49 8.23
C PHE A 92 -1.64 2.86 7.75
N GLU A 93 -0.60 3.66 7.54
CA GLU A 93 0.74 3.19 7.15
C GLU A 93 1.30 2.29 8.25
N LYS A 94 1.36 2.77 9.49
CA LYS A 94 1.82 1.98 10.64
C LYS A 94 0.95 0.75 10.91
N LEU A 95 -0.37 0.89 10.76
CA LEU A 95 -1.28 -0.25 10.89
C LEU A 95 -0.99 -1.33 9.84
N PHE A 96 -0.72 -0.93 8.60
CA PHE A 96 -0.33 -1.84 7.53
C PHE A 96 0.97 -2.59 7.87
N GLU A 97 2.01 -1.90 8.34
CA GLU A 97 3.29 -2.49 8.74
C GLU A 97 3.12 -3.54 9.85
N ILE A 98 2.31 -3.23 10.86
CA ILE A 98 2.02 -4.16 11.95
C ILE A 98 1.25 -5.37 11.45
N ILE A 99 0.21 -5.16 10.64
CA ILE A 99 -0.57 -6.26 10.03
C ILE A 99 0.35 -7.15 9.19
N PHE A 100 1.20 -6.56 8.35
CA PHE A 100 2.18 -7.29 7.57
C PHE A 100 3.10 -8.13 8.47
N SER A 101 3.64 -7.54 9.53
CA SER A 101 4.51 -8.25 10.48
C SER A 101 3.83 -9.47 11.12
N ILE A 102 2.55 -9.32 11.51
CA ILE A 102 1.74 -10.42 12.07
C ILE A 102 1.58 -11.53 11.03
N TYR A 103 1.13 -11.18 9.83
CA TYR A 103 0.91 -12.16 8.76
C TYR A 103 2.19 -12.86 8.31
N ASN A 104 3.28 -12.12 8.20
CA ASN A 104 4.57 -12.68 7.79
C ASN A 104 5.09 -13.73 8.78
N LYS A 105 4.81 -13.54 10.09
CA LYS A 105 5.14 -14.52 11.13
C LYS A 105 4.26 -15.77 11.07
N GLU A 106 2.95 -15.59 10.86
CA GLU A 106 1.99 -16.70 10.80
C GLU A 106 2.18 -17.57 9.54
N LEU A 107 2.44 -16.95 8.41
CA LEU A 107 2.54 -17.69 7.15
C LEU A 107 3.90 -18.34 6.92
N LYS A 108 4.91 -18.07 7.77
CA LYS A 108 6.28 -18.64 7.69
C LYS A 108 6.83 -18.74 6.26
N GLU A 109 6.45 -17.79 5.41
CA GLU A 109 6.96 -17.75 4.04
C GLU A 109 8.42 -17.28 4.05
N GLU A 110 9.34 -18.21 4.20
CA GLU A 110 10.79 -18.02 4.01
C GLU A 110 11.11 -17.90 2.51
N LYS A 111 10.58 -16.89 1.84
CA LYS A 111 10.97 -16.63 0.46
C LYS A 111 12.01 -15.53 0.42
N ALA A 112 13.18 -15.86 -0.05
CA ALA A 112 14.27 -14.93 -0.27
C ALA A 112 13.99 -13.92 -1.40
N LEU A 113 12.87 -14.05 -2.11
CA LEU A 113 12.52 -13.22 -3.26
C LEU A 113 11.35 -12.30 -2.94
N SER A 114 11.52 -11.03 -3.25
CA SER A 114 10.44 -10.06 -3.29
C SER A 114 10.22 -9.53 -4.71
N LYS A 115 9.03 -9.08 -5.05
CA LYS A 115 8.65 -8.58 -6.37
C LYS A 115 8.18 -7.15 -6.24
N ALA A 116 8.86 -6.23 -6.90
CA ALA A 116 8.49 -4.81 -6.92
C ALA A 116 7.86 -4.43 -8.26
N ASP A 117 6.72 -3.77 -8.21
CA ASP A 117 6.00 -3.27 -9.38
C ASP A 117 5.28 -1.95 -9.09
N SER A 118 4.99 -1.20 -10.15
CA SER A 118 4.29 0.08 -10.07
C SER A 118 3.13 0.12 -11.04
N THR A 119 2.02 0.71 -10.59
CA THR A 119 0.85 0.92 -11.45
C THR A 119 0.31 2.34 -11.32
N TYR A 120 -0.32 2.83 -12.39
CA TYR A 120 -0.98 4.12 -12.42
C TYR A 120 -2.47 3.98 -12.20
N VAL A 121 -3.00 4.82 -11.32
CA VAL A 121 -4.45 4.96 -11.12
C VAL A 121 -4.89 6.34 -11.57
N ALA A 122 -5.79 6.39 -12.55
CA ALA A 122 -6.34 7.63 -13.06
C ALA A 122 -7.24 8.29 -12.00
N LEU A 123 -7.05 9.59 -11.80
CA LEU A 123 -7.90 10.37 -10.92
C LEU A 123 -9.14 10.87 -11.66
N SER A 124 -10.24 11.01 -10.92
CA SER A 124 -11.43 11.67 -11.45
C SER A 124 -11.18 13.18 -11.64
N ALA A 125 -11.94 13.82 -12.53
CA ALA A 125 -11.80 15.25 -12.84
C ALA A 125 -11.81 16.18 -11.61
N LYS A 126 -12.53 15.78 -10.54
CA LYS A 126 -12.59 16.53 -9.28
C LYS A 126 -11.29 16.52 -8.48
N LEU A 127 -10.38 15.61 -8.79
CA LEU A 127 -9.09 15.43 -8.11
C LEU A 127 -7.90 15.86 -8.99
N PHE A 128 -8.14 16.55 -10.10
CA PHE A 128 -7.08 16.96 -11.02
C PHE A 128 -6.10 18.00 -10.44
N SER A 129 -6.46 18.66 -9.33
CA SER A 129 -5.49 19.49 -8.57
C SER A 129 -4.41 18.67 -7.87
N HIS A 130 -4.62 17.36 -7.75
CA HIS A 130 -3.71 16.43 -7.12
C HIS A 130 -3.26 15.39 -8.14
N GLY A 131 -2.02 14.94 -8.06
CA GLY A 131 -1.50 13.88 -8.91
C GLY A 131 -0.65 14.38 -10.09
N MET A 132 -0.08 13.41 -10.77
CA MET A 132 0.89 13.59 -11.86
C MET A 132 0.19 13.66 -13.22
N GLN A 133 0.73 14.45 -14.13
CA GLN A 133 0.32 14.50 -15.53
C GLN A 133 1.24 13.60 -16.37
N ASN A 134 0.65 12.74 -17.18
CA ASN A 134 1.38 11.89 -18.12
C ASN A 134 0.95 12.24 -19.55
N GLY A 135 1.89 12.82 -20.30
CA GLY A 135 1.64 13.32 -21.65
C GLY A 135 0.81 14.61 -21.70
N ASP A 136 0.30 14.94 -22.89
CA ASP A 136 -0.42 16.20 -23.17
C ASP A 136 -1.91 16.15 -22.79
N ASN A 137 -2.37 15.08 -22.21
CA ASN A 137 -3.76 14.91 -21.79
C ASN A 137 -4.00 15.55 -20.42
N ASP A 138 -5.17 16.14 -20.21
CA ASP A 138 -5.61 16.69 -18.90
C ASP A 138 -5.82 15.64 -17.82
N ARG A 139 -5.52 14.37 -18.11
CA ARG A 139 -5.65 13.27 -17.14
C ARG A 139 -4.57 13.33 -16.09
N ARG A 140 -4.98 13.16 -14.85
CA ARG A 140 -4.06 13.07 -13.70
C ARG A 140 -4.07 11.66 -13.13
N PHE A 141 -2.91 11.27 -12.61
CA PHE A 141 -2.65 9.93 -12.10
C PHE A 141 -1.98 9.98 -10.73
N VAL A 142 -2.24 8.97 -9.96
CA VAL A 142 -1.48 8.61 -8.77
C VAL A 142 -0.76 7.30 -9.07
N LYS A 143 0.48 7.19 -8.67
CA LYS A 143 1.24 5.95 -8.84
C LYS A 143 1.28 5.18 -7.52
N TYR A 144 0.95 3.91 -7.60
CA TYR A 144 1.15 2.94 -6.53
C TYR A 144 2.33 2.06 -6.88
N SER A 145 3.29 1.97 -5.97
CA SER A 145 4.39 1.02 -6.06
C SER A 145 4.28 0.04 -4.90
N VAL A 146 4.34 -1.24 -5.22
CA VAL A 146 4.12 -2.32 -4.25
C VAL A 146 5.30 -3.27 -4.31
N ASN A 147 5.79 -3.68 -3.16
CA ASN A 147 6.71 -4.79 -3.02
C ASN A 147 5.99 -5.98 -2.38
N LEU A 148 6.03 -7.13 -3.04
CA LEU A 148 5.37 -8.36 -2.61
C LEU A 148 6.40 -9.38 -2.15
N LYS A 149 6.25 -9.92 -0.94
CA LYS A 149 6.97 -11.10 -0.47
C LYS A 149 6.03 -12.30 -0.60
N GLY A 150 6.33 -13.17 -1.58
CA GLY A 150 5.35 -14.20 -1.96
C GLY A 150 4.06 -13.59 -2.52
N SER A 151 2.96 -13.77 -1.83
CA SER A 151 1.64 -13.21 -2.18
C SER A 151 1.23 -12.02 -1.30
N ILE A 152 2.09 -11.60 -0.37
CA ILE A 152 1.76 -10.58 0.62
C ILE A 152 2.48 -9.28 0.30
N PRO A 153 1.77 -8.13 0.24
CA PRO A 153 2.40 -6.83 0.08
C PRO A 153 3.18 -6.48 1.35
N CYS A 154 4.49 -6.37 1.24
CA CYS A 154 5.37 -6.02 2.36
C CYS A 154 5.70 -4.53 2.42
N SER A 155 5.58 -3.82 1.32
CA SER A 155 5.71 -2.37 1.28
C SER A 155 4.80 -1.81 0.20
N VAL A 156 4.17 -0.68 0.48
CA VAL A 156 3.31 0.05 -0.47
C VAL A 156 3.63 1.52 -0.35
N LYS A 157 3.89 2.17 -1.49
CA LYS A 157 4.06 3.62 -1.57
C LYS A 157 3.11 4.23 -2.57
N VAL A 158 2.60 5.40 -2.24
CA VAL A 158 1.72 6.20 -3.09
C VAL A 158 2.43 7.50 -3.45
N PHE A 159 2.59 7.74 -4.74
CA PHE A 159 3.26 8.92 -5.26
C PHE A 159 2.27 9.82 -5.98
N THR A 160 2.31 11.10 -5.64
CA THR A 160 1.48 12.16 -6.24
C THR A 160 2.32 13.26 -6.89
N ALA A 161 3.58 13.39 -6.53
CA ALA A 161 4.48 14.42 -7.06
C ALA A 161 4.92 14.10 -8.49
N GLN A 162 4.97 15.13 -9.35
CA GLN A 162 5.28 15.01 -10.77
C GLN A 162 6.63 14.33 -11.06
N SER A 163 7.62 14.45 -10.17
CA SER A 163 8.92 13.79 -10.29
C SER A 163 8.83 12.27 -10.38
N TYR A 164 7.83 11.66 -9.74
CA TYR A 164 7.63 10.22 -9.72
C TYR A 164 6.83 9.67 -10.91
N ILE A 165 6.58 10.50 -11.94
CA ILE A 165 6.05 9.98 -13.21
C ILE A 165 6.97 8.93 -13.81
N SER A 166 8.28 9.09 -13.62
CA SER A 166 9.26 8.07 -13.97
C SER A 166 9.05 6.81 -13.12
N GLU A 167 8.90 5.68 -13.79
CA GLU A 167 8.77 4.37 -13.13
C GLU A 167 10.04 4.04 -12.33
N GLY A 168 11.20 4.31 -12.91
CA GLY A 168 12.48 4.06 -12.29
C GLY A 168 12.66 4.80 -10.96
N LEU A 169 12.21 6.07 -10.86
CA LEU A 169 12.33 6.84 -9.61
C LEU A 169 11.41 6.27 -8.51
N ALA A 170 10.16 5.96 -8.84
CA ALA A 170 9.20 5.43 -7.87
C ALA A 170 9.60 4.07 -7.34
N LEU A 171 10.04 3.15 -8.22
CA LEU A 171 10.53 1.84 -7.82
C LEU A 171 11.83 1.92 -7.01
N THR A 172 12.76 2.81 -7.41
CA THR A 172 14.00 3.05 -6.65
C THR A 172 13.71 3.49 -5.23
N GLU A 173 12.77 4.41 -5.06
CA GLU A 173 12.33 4.89 -3.75
C GLU A 173 11.70 3.79 -2.91
N LEU A 174 10.79 2.99 -3.52
CA LEU A 174 10.18 1.84 -2.86
C LEU A 174 11.23 0.83 -2.38
N ILE A 175 12.19 0.48 -3.24
CA ILE A 175 13.20 -0.54 -2.93
C ILE A 175 14.16 -0.05 -1.85
N LYS A 176 14.54 1.24 -1.86
CA LYS A 176 15.41 1.83 -0.84
C LYS A 176 14.80 1.79 0.55
N ASP A 177 13.53 2.14 0.67
CA ASP A 177 12.85 2.25 1.96
C ASP A 177 12.30 0.90 2.47
N THR A 178 12.51 -0.18 1.74
CA THR A 178 12.04 -1.48 2.16
C THR A 178 13.06 -2.13 3.10
N ASP A 179 12.95 -1.84 4.40
CA ASP A 179 13.84 -2.40 5.45
C ASP A 179 13.53 -3.85 5.84
N CYS A 180 12.36 -4.36 5.45
CA CYS A 180 11.94 -5.73 5.82
C CYS A 180 12.69 -6.84 5.07
N LEU A 181 13.84 -6.54 4.44
CA LEU A 181 14.46 -7.43 3.49
C LEU A 181 15.99 -7.51 3.64
N GLU A 182 16.50 -7.59 4.87
CA GLU A 182 17.84 -8.13 5.06
C GLU A 182 17.89 -9.52 4.40
N ASP A 183 18.81 -9.72 3.46
CA ASP A 183 19.01 -10.94 2.67
C ASP A 183 17.98 -11.26 1.55
N ASN A 184 17.07 -10.38 1.18
CA ASN A 184 16.14 -10.65 0.09
C ASN A 184 16.60 -10.11 -1.26
N ILE A 185 16.35 -10.90 -2.29
CA ILE A 185 16.56 -10.51 -3.68
C ILE A 185 15.28 -9.83 -4.19
N VAL A 186 15.40 -8.57 -4.64
CA VAL A 186 14.27 -7.85 -5.23
C VAL A 186 14.21 -8.12 -6.73
N VAL A 187 13.07 -8.58 -7.19
CA VAL A 187 12.81 -8.81 -8.61
C VAL A 187 11.91 -7.70 -9.14
N PHE A 188 12.33 -7.05 -10.21
CA PHE A 188 11.53 -6.02 -10.89
C PHE A 188 11.74 -6.10 -12.40
N ASP A 189 10.81 -5.48 -13.12
CA ASP A 189 10.87 -5.47 -14.58
C ASP A 189 11.82 -4.37 -15.10
N ARG A 190 11.76 -4.07 -16.42
CA ARG A 190 12.63 -3.10 -17.10
C ARG A 190 12.38 -1.64 -16.73
N GLY A 191 11.51 -1.32 -15.79
CA GLY A 191 11.17 0.03 -15.40
C GLY A 191 12.34 0.82 -14.83
N ILE A 192 13.28 0.14 -14.15
CA ILE A 192 14.52 0.76 -13.66
C ILE A 192 15.64 0.47 -14.66
N GLN A 193 16.24 1.54 -15.22
CA GLN A 193 17.30 1.44 -16.19
C GLN A 193 18.52 2.31 -15.86
N SER A 194 18.40 3.11 -14.80
CA SER A 194 19.46 4.02 -14.38
C SER A 194 20.58 3.24 -13.70
N ARG A 195 21.81 3.39 -14.19
CA ARG A 195 23.00 2.83 -13.55
C ARG A 195 23.15 3.32 -12.11
N SER A 196 22.87 4.59 -11.88
CA SER A 196 22.93 5.16 -10.53
C SER A 196 21.94 4.52 -9.56
N SER A 197 20.78 4.04 -10.04
CA SER A 197 19.85 3.26 -9.22
C SER A 197 20.45 1.89 -8.85
N PHE A 198 21.07 1.21 -9.79
CA PHE A 198 21.72 -0.09 -9.54
C PHE A 198 22.92 0.04 -8.59
N GLU A 199 23.76 1.06 -8.79
CA GLU A 199 24.84 1.39 -7.86
C GLU A 199 24.30 1.65 -6.46
N SER A 200 23.25 2.46 -6.34
CA SER A 200 22.59 2.75 -5.06
C SER A 200 22.02 1.52 -4.36
N PHE A 201 21.54 0.53 -5.09
CA PHE A 201 21.10 -0.74 -4.51
C PHE A 201 22.28 -1.56 -3.99
N THR A 202 23.34 -1.64 -4.78
CA THR A 202 24.58 -2.33 -4.40
C THR A 202 25.21 -1.69 -3.15
N ASP A 203 25.30 -0.36 -3.13
CA ASP A 203 25.84 0.39 -1.99
C ASP A 203 25.00 0.21 -0.71
N SER A 204 23.69 -0.03 -0.87
CA SER A 204 22.78 -0.34 0.23
C SER A 204 22.73 -1.84 0.58
N GLY A 205 23.63 -2.65 0.00
CA GLY A 205 23.68 -4.10 0.23
C GLY A 205 22.48 -4.88 -0.30
N LYS A 206 21.72 -4.33 -1.23
CA LYS A 206 20.50 -4.96 -1.77
C LYS A 206 20.81 -5.74 -3.04
N TRP A 207 20.41 -6.99 -3.04
CA TRP A 207 20.49 -7.86 -4.22
C TRP A 207 19.25 -7.68 -5.10
N PHE A 208 19.44 -7.71 -6.43
CA PHE A 208 18.30 -7.55 -7.34
C PHE A 208 18.45 -8.41 -8.61
N ILE A 209 17.29 -8.75 -9.19
CA ILE A 209 17.17 -9.40 -10.49
C ILE A 209 16.25 -8.54 -11.36
N THR A 210 16.73 -8.19 -12.55
CA THR A 210 15.92 -7.47 -13.54
C THR A 210 16.23 -7.94 -14.95
N ARG A 211 15.33 -7.71 -15.89
CA ARG A 211 15.56 -7.94 -17.31
C ARG A 211 16.37 -6.78 -17.89
N SER A 212 17.45 -7.05 -18.55
CA SER A 212 18.20 -6.03 -19.30
C SER A 212 17.48 -5.66 -20.61
N LYS A 213 17.73 -4.46 -21.11
CA LYS A 213 17.49 -4.13 -22.53
C LYS A 213 18.59 -4.74 -23.40
N LEU A 214 18.25 -5.01 -24.67
CA LEU A 214 19.18 -5.62 -25.63
C LEU A 214 20.40 -4.73 -25.93
N ASP A 215 20.29 -3.43 -25.73
CA ASP A 215 21.31 -2.41 -26.00
C ASP A 215 22.18 -2.05 -24.77
N ILE A 216 21.98 -2.71 -23.64
CA ILE A 216 22.82 -2.49 -22.45
C ILE A 216 24.22 -3.05 -22.69
N ARG A 217 25.22 -2.17 -22.58
CA ARG A 217 26.62 -2.60 -22.52
C ARG A 217 26.93 -3.15 -21.13
N CYS A 218 27.04 -4.47 -21.02
CA CYS A 218 27.41 -5.17 -19.79
C CYS A 218 28.55 -6.16 -20.07
N LYS A 219 29.33 -6.48 -19.03
CA LYS A 219 30.28 -7.59 -19.06
C LYS A 219 29.57 -8.78 -18.42
N VAL A 220 29.42 -9.85 -19.19
CA VAL A 220 28.93 -11.12 -18.67
C VAL A 220 30.00 -11.73 -17.79
N CYS A 221 29.74 -11.92 -16.51
CA CYS A 221 30.65 -12.54 -15.56
C CYS A 221 30.42 -14.05 -15.49
N GLU A 222 29.17 -14.49 -15.58
CA GLU A 222 28.78 -15.89 -15.49
C GLU A 222 27.52 -16.16 -16.30
N THR A 223 27.41 -17.32 -16.89
CA THR A 223 26.21 -17.76 -17.61
C THR A 223 25.76 -19.11 -17.06
N ASN A 224 24.52 -19.14 -16.52
CA ASN A 224 23.91 -20.37 -16.06
C ASN A 224 22.93 -20.88 -17.12
N ASN A 225 23.08 -22.10 -17.56
CA ASN A 225 22.12 -22.77 -18.43
C ASN A 225 20.90 -23.21 -17.61
N ILE A 226 19.78 -22.54 -17.79
CA ILE A 226 18.51 -22.98 -17.24
C ILE A 226 18.00 -24.09 -18.15
N ALA A 227 17.97 -25.33 -17.65
CA ALA A 227 17.32 -26.42 -18.35
C ALA A 227 15.86 -26.08 -18.57
N GLU A 228 15.43 -25.95 -19.80
CA GLU A 228 14.02 -25.88 -20.16
C GLU A 228 13.30 -27.13 -19.63
N LYS A 229 12.35 -26.93 -18.73
CA LYS A 229 11.42 -27.97 -18.27
C LYS A 229 10.15 -27.91 -19.05
#